data_f5c7056ec362c1fb783feba9a2df0ec4
#
_entry.id   f5c7056ec362c1fb783feba9a2df0ec4
#
_cell.length_a   1.000
_cell.length_b   1.000
_cell.length_c   1.000
_cell.angle_alpha   90.00
_cell.angle_beta   90.00
_cell.angle_gamma   90.00
#
_symmetry.space_group_name_H-M   'P 1'
#
loop_
_entity.id
_entity.type
_entity.pdbx_description
1 polymer ?
#
loop_
_entity_poly.entity_id
_entity_poly.type
_entity_poly.pdbx_seq_one_letter_code
_entity_poly.pdbx_strand_id
1 'polypeptide(L)'
;MTPYDKLISRKRKWTPVAVTGGSVAEGTEDTISRCLALRCLEIPVGDFIKEASAREIPEHAREILLMNITDEENHDTALNYVASAYPVDAKAEAEAQRLSEAWINHKDHPIVKAMVL
;
A
#
# COMPACT_ATOMS: atom_id res chain seq x y z
N MET A 1 16.70 1.85 -26.08
CA MET A 1 16.12 1.85 -24.71
C MET A 1 15.02 2.90 -24.65
N THR A 2 13.80 2.46 -24.40
CA THR A 2 12.63 3.34 -24.27
C THR A 2 12.64 4.05 -22.91
N PRO A 3 11.84 5.12 -22.71
CA PRO A 3 11.65 5.70 -21.39
C PRO A 3 11.16 4.69 -20.34
N TYR A 4 10.33 3.73 -20.75
CA TYR A 4 9.84 2.66 -19.88
C TYR A 4 10.97 1.73 -19.43
N ASP A 5 11.85 1.31 -20.34
CA ASP A 5 13.00 0.49 -19.99
C ASP A 5 13.91 1.18 -18.96
N LYS A 6 14.06 2.51 -19.09
CA LYS A 6 14.82 3.29 -18.11
C LYS A 6 14.16 3.30 -16.74
N LEU A 7 12.85 3.42 -16.69
CA LEU A 7 12.10 3.36 -15.41
C LEU A 7 12.23 1.99 -14.77
N ILE A 8 12.02 0.94 -15.54
CA ILE A 8 12.13 -0.44 -15.08
C ILE A 8 13.54 -0.74 -14.55
N SER A 9 14.58 -0.32 -15.28
CA SER A 9 15.98 -0.54 -14.87
C SER A 9 16.39 0.21 -13.59
N ARG A 10 15.67 1.27 -13.24
CA ARG A 10 15.90 2.06 -12.03
C ARG A 10 15.08 1.60 -10.83
N LYS A 11 14.12 0.74 -11.04
CA LYS A 11 13.28 0.21 -9.95
C LYS A 11 14.14 -0.57 -8.98
N ARG A 12 14.13 -0.16 -7.72
CA ARG A 12 14.85 -0.85 -6.65
C ARG A 12 13.98 -1.95 -6.07
N LYS A 13 14.56 -3.11 -5.90
CA LYS A 13 13.97 -4.17 -5.09
C LYS A 13 14.37 -3.95 -3.64
N TRP A 14 13.42 -4.10 -2.74
CA TRP A 14 13.63 -3.96 -1.32
C TRP A 14 12.79 -4.98 -0.56
N THR A 15 13.23 -5.29 0.66
CA THR A 15 12.49 -6.16 1.57
C THR A 15 12.29 -5.45 2.90
N PRO A 16 11.14 -5.61 3.54
CA PRO A 16 10.89 -5.04 4.86
C PRO A 16 11.84 -5.59 5.92
N VAL A 17 12.23 -4.74 6.86
CA VAL A 17 13.04 -5.12 8.02
C VAL A 17 12.12 -5.21 9.23
N ALA A 18 12.23 -6.31 9.98
CA ALA A 18 11.46 -6.50 11.20
C ALA A 18 11.86 -5.46 12.26
N VAL A 19 10.87 -4.82 12.87
CA VAL A 19 11.05 -3.89 13.97
C VAL A 19 10.77 -4.63 15.27
N THR A 20 11.78 -4.76 16.12
CA THR A 20 11.71 -5.55 17.35
C THR A 20 11.70 -4.72 18.63
N GLY A 21 11.81 -3.41 18.52
CA GLY A 21 11.81 -2.48 19.64
C GLY A 21 12.20 -1.09 19.21
N GLY A 22 12.46 -0.23 20.19
CA GLY A 22 12.82 1.16 19.97
C GLY A 22 11.81 2.11 20.60
N SER A 23 11.93 3.38 20.30
CA SER A 23 10.99 4.43 20.74
C SER A 23 10.68 5.36 19.60
N VAL A 24 9.50 5.96 19.67
CA VAL A 24 9.11 7.05 18.78
C VAL A 24 9.52 8.39 19.39
N ALA A 25 9.66 9.42 18.56
CA ALA A 25 9.98 10.75 19.05
C ALA A 25 8.85 11.26 19.96
N GLU A 26 9.23 11.94 21.03
CA GLU A 26 8.28 12.52 21.99
C GLU A 26 7.25 13.40 21.27
N GLY A 27 5.98 13.23 21.63
CA GLY A 27 4.87 13.99 21.06
C GLY A 27 4.38 13.48 19.69
N THR A 28 4.93 12.38 19.17
CA THR A 28 4.51 11.80 17.88
C THR A 28 3.69 10.51 18.01
N GLU A 29 3.47 10.02 19.21
CA GLU A 29 2.82 8.73 19.48
C GLU A 29 1.43 8.63 18.87
N ASP A 30 0.61 9.68 19.01
CA ASP A 30 -0.74 9.72 18.46
C ASP A 30 -0.73 9.72 16.93
N THR A 31 0.16 10.49 16.32
CA THR A 31 0.32 10.53 14.87
C THR A 31 0.73 9.17 14.30
N ILE A 32 1.71 8.53 14.92
CA ILE A 32 2.19 7.21 14.50
C ILE A 32 1.11 6.15 14.66
N SER A 33 0.39 6.16 15.77
CA SER A 33 -0.72 5.26 16.03
C SER A 33 -1.81 5.35 14.96
N ARG A 34 -2.14 6.55 14.50
CA ARG A 34 -3.09 6.77 13.40
C ARG A 34 -2.52 6.36 12.04
N CYS A 35 -1.26 6.68 11.78
CA CYS A 35 -0.60 6.27 10.53
C CYS A 35 -0.56 4.74 10.39
N LEU A 36 -0.26 4.02 11.47
CA LEU A 36 -0.26 2.56 11.48
C LEU A 36 -1.64 1.97 11.20
N ALA A 37 -2.70 2.65 11.61
CA ALA A 37 -4.07 2.21 11.35
C ALA A 37 -4.39 2.16 9.85
N LEU A 38 -3.72 2.96 9.03
CA LEU A 38 -3.94 3.01 7.58
C LEU A 38 -3.32 1.83 6.81
N ARG A 39 -2.52 1.00 7.45
CA ARG A 39 -1.83 -0.12 6.79
C ARG A 39 -2.77 -1.11 6.10
N CYS A 40 -4.01 -1.25 6.59
CA CYS A 40 -5.00 -2.14 5.99
C CYS A 40 -5.49 -1.69 4.61
N LEU A 41 -5.12 -0.49 4.16
CA LEU A 41 -5.46 0.03 2.84
C LEU A 41 -4.43 -0.35 1.76
N GLU A 42 -3.25 -0.82 2.14
CA GLU A 42 -2.16 -1.16 1.21
C GLU A 42 -2.53 -2.34 0.29
N ILE A 43 -3.10 -3.40 0.85
CA ILE A 43 -3.49 -4.59 0.07
C ILE A 43 -4.64 -4.30 -0.91
N PRO A 44 -5.73 -3.61 -0.53
CA PRO A 44 -6.75 -3.20 -1.50
C PRO A 44 -6.20 -2.38 -2.66
N VAL A 45 -5.26 -1.48 -2.43
CA VAL A 45 -4.58 -0.72 -3.51
C VAL A 45 -3.85 -1.66 -4.45
N GLY A 46 -3.13 -2.65 -3.93
CA GLY A 46 -2.47 -3.68 -4.73
C GLY A 46 -3.45 -4.47 -5.59
N ASP A 47 -4.63 -4.83 -5.07
CA ASP A 47 -5.68 -5.53 -5.81
C ASP A 47 -6.26 -4.68 -6.93
N PHE A 48 -6.47 -3.38 -6.72
CA PHE A 48 -6.88 -2.45 -7.77
C PHE A 48 -5.83 -2.33 -8.87
N ILE A 49 -4.55 -2.33 -8.53
CA ILE A 49 -3.45 -2.34 -9.50
C ILE A 49 -3.47 -3.63 -10.33
N LYS A 50 -3.71 -4.78 -9.72
CA LYS A 50 -3.85 -6.06 -10.43
C LYS A 50 -4.99 -6.01 -11.46
N GLU A 51 -6.15 -5.49 -11.09
CA GLU A 51 -7.28 -5.32 -12.02
C GLU A 51 -6.94 -4.36 -13.16
N ALA A 52 -6.28 -3.25 -12.86
CA ALA A 52 -5.85 -2.29 -13.89
C ALA A 52 -4.85 -2.92 -14.87
N SER A 53 -3.91 -3.73 -14.37
CA SER A 53 -2.91 -4.40 -15.19
C SER A 53 -3.49 -5.48 -16.11
N ALA A 54 -4.66 -6.00 -15.80
CA ALA A 54 -5.37 -6.99 -16.62
C ALA A 54 -6.09 -6.40 -17.82
N ARG A 55 -6.20 -5.07 -17.91
CA ARG A 55 -6.85 -4.38 -19.03
C ARG A 55 -5.95 -4.34 -20.26
N GLU A 56 -6.53 -3.97 -21.39
CA GLU A 56 -5.79 -3.73 -22.63
C GLU A 56 -4.96 -2.43 -22.50
N ILE A 57 -3.71 -2.59 -22.12
CA ILE A 57 -2.73 -1.53 -21.93
C ILE A 57 -1.40 -1.94 -22.55
N PRO A 58 -0.50 -0.98 -22.90
CA PRO A 58 0.84 -1.31 -23.38
C PRO A 58 1.59 -2.20 -22.40
N GLU A 59 2.34 -3.19 -22.91
CA GLU A 59 3.05 -4.17 -22.10
C GLU A 59 4.03 -3.53 -21.09
N HIS A 60 4.73 -2.49 -21.52
CA HIS A 60 5.64 -1.76 -20.61
C HIS A 60 4.91 -1.09 -19.46
N ALA A 61 3.70 -0.56 -19.68
CA ALA A 61 2.87 0.01 -18.63
C ALA A 61 2.39 -1.07 -17.65
N ARG A 62 2.00 -2.24 -18.18
CA ARG A 62 1.64 -3.39 -17.35
C ARG A 62 2.79 -3.83 -16.46
N GLU A 63 3.98 -3.95 -17.01
CA GLU A 63 5.17 -4.34 -16.27
C GLU A 63 5.45 -3.37 -15.09
N ILE A 64 5.36 -2.07 -15.32
CA ILE A 64 5.53 -1.05 -14.27
C ILE A 64 4.44 -1.19 -13.19
N LEU A 65 3.17 -1.39 -13.57
CA LEU A 65 2.08 -1.58 -12.63
C LEU A 65 2.29 -2.84 -11.77
N LEU A 66 2.71 -3.94 -12.37
CA LEU A 66 2.97 -5.18 -11.65
C LEU A 66 4.11 -5.05 -10.63
N MET A 67 5.11 -4.22 -10.92
CA MET A 67 6.19 -3.91 -9.97
C MET A 67 5.66 -3.19 -8.72
N ASN A 68 4.65 -2.35 -8.86
CA ASN A 68 4.05 -1.63 -7.73
C ASN A 68 3.26 -2.54 -6.78
N ILE A 69 2.73 -3.66 -7.26
CA ILE A 69 2.04 -4.65 -6.41
C ILE A 69 2.98 -5.19 -5.33
N THR A 70 4.22 -5.50 -5.68
CA THR A 70 5.24 -5.93 -4.72
C THR A 70 5.55 -4.85 -3.69
N ASP A 71 5.57 -3.58 -4.09
CA ASP A 71 5.74 -2.47 -3.15
C ASP A 71 4.59 -2.39 -2.15
N GLU A 72 3.34 -2.54 -2.58
CA GLU A 72 2.18 -2.52 -1.68
C GLU A 72 2.20 -3.69 -0.69
N GLU A 73 2.58 -4.87 -1.12
CA GLU A 73 2.77 -6.03 -0.25
C GLU A 73 3.89 -5.79 0.77
N ASN A 74 5.00 -5.17 0.35
CA ASN A 74 6.09 -4.79 1.23
C ASN A 74 5.70 -3.69 2.21
N HIS A 75 4.90 -2.71 1.79
CA HIS A 75 4.36 -1.68 2.69
C HIS A 75 3.51 -2.32 3.79
N ASP A 76 2.60 -3.21 3.43
CA ASP A 76 1.77 -3.94 4.40
C ASP A 76 2.64 -4.69 5.40
N THR A 77 3.62 -5.44 4.94
CA THR A 77 4.54 -6.20 5.80
C THR A 77 5.34 -5.28 6.72
N ALA A 78 5.92 -4.20 6.19
CA ALA A 78 6.72 -3.24 6.96
C ALA A 78 5.88 -2.56 8.05
N LEU A 79 4.67 -2.11 7.69
CA LEU A 79 3.77 -1.45 8.63
C LEU A 79 3.27 -2.42 9.72
N ASN A 80 3.03 -3.68 9.37
CA ASN A 80 2.67 -4.72 10.34
C ASN A 80 3.81 -5.01 11.34
N TYR A 81 5.06 -4.99 10.90
CA TYR A 81 6.20 -5.10 11.84
C TYR A 81 6.17 -3.97 12.88
N VAL A 82 5.95 -2.73 12.42
CA VAL A 82 5.87 -1.58 13.34
C VAL A 82 4.64 -1.68 14.24
N ALA A 83 3.49 -2.05 13.69
CA ALA A 83 2.24 -2.21 14.45
C ALA A 83 2.32 -3.32 15.51
N SER A 84 3.19 -4.30 15.33
CA SER A 84 3.46 -5.34 16.34
C SER A 84 4.26 -4.82 17.52
N ALA A 85 5.02 -3.74 17.34
CA ALA A 85 5.89 -3.16 18.37
C ALA A 85 5.29 -1.92 19.06
N TYR A 86 4.33 -1.25 18.43
CA TYR A 86 3.74 0.00 18.92
C TYR A 86 2.22 -0.05 18.92
N PRO A 87 1.56 0.71 19.83
CA PRO A 87 0.11 0.78 19.88
C PRO A 87 -0.49 1.36 18.61
N VAL A 88 -1.62 0.82 18.20
CA VAL A 88 -2.42 1.31 17.07
C VAL A 88 -3.73 1.90 17.60
N ASP A 89 -4.14 3.05 17.05
CA ASP A 89 -5.42 3.67 17.41
C ASP A 89 -6.58 2.78 16.90
N ALA A 90 -7.33 2.20 17.81
CA ALA A 90 -8.39 1.25 17.49
C ALA A 90 -9.54 1.87 16.68
N LYS A 91 -9.87 3.14 16.93
CA LYS A 91 -10.92 3.85 16.17
C LYS A 91 -10.48 4.15 14.74
N ALA A 92 -9.24 4.62 14.58
CA ALA A 92 -8.67 4.88 13.27
C ALA A 92 -8.53 3.58 12.47
N GLU A 93 -8.13 2.49 13.10
CA GLU A 93 -8.03 1.18 12.45
C GLU A 93 -9.41 0.67 12.00
N ALA A 94 -10.43 0.75 12.85
CA ALA A 94 -11.78 0.36 12.49
C ALA A 94 -12.32 1.17 11.30
N GLU A 95 -12.05 2.48 11.26
CA GLU A 95 -12.44 3.35 10.13
C GLU A 95 -11.67 3.01 8.85
N ALA A 96 -10.38 2.73 8.94
CA ALA A 96 -9.58 2.31 7.80
C ALA A 96 -10.03 0.96 7.24
N GLN A 97 -10.39 0.01 8.11
CA GLN A 97 -10.97 -1.27 7.70
C GLN A 97 -12.32 -1.07 7.01
N ARG A 98 -13.17 -0.20 7.54
CA ARG A 98 -14.45 0.15 6.90
C ARG A 98 -14.23 0.75 5.51
N LEU A 99 -13.25 1.63 5.35
CA LEU A 99 -12.89 2.19 4.04
C LEU A 99 -12.37 1.12 3.08
N SER A 100 -11.52 0.22 3.56
CA SER A 100 -11.01 -0.92 2.78
C SER A 100 -12.15 -1.78 2.24
N GLU A 101 -13.10 -2.13 3.09
CA GLU A 101 -14.29 -2.90 2.70
C GLU A 101 -15.16 -2.13 1.70
N ALA A 102 -15.35 -0.83 1.89
CA ALA A 102 -16.10 0.01 0.98
C ALA A 102 -15.43 0.07 -0.40
N TRP A 103 -14.12 0.19 -0.47
CA TRP A 103 -13.38 0.17 -1.74
C TRP A 103 -13.55 -1.16 -2.45
N ILE A 104 -13.42 -2.28 -1.75
CA ILE A 104 -13.60 -3.62 -2.31
C ILE A 104 -15.04 -3.80 -2.83
N ASN A 105 -16.04 -3.38 -2.05
CA ASN A 105 -17.45 -3.50 -2.42
C ASN A 105 -17.84 -2.63 -3.62
N HIS A 106 -17.12 -1.53 -3.85
CA HIS A 106 -17.37 -0.60 -4.96
C HIS A 106 -16.26 -0.61 -6.02
N LYS A 107 -15.47 -1.66 -6.07
CA LYS A 107 -14.27 -1.76 -6.95
C LYS A 107 -14.57 -1.57 -8.43
N ASP A 108 -15.78 -1.87 -8.89
CA ASP A 108 -16.19 -1.72 -10.30
C ASP A 108 -16.65 -0.31 -10.64
N HIS A 109 -16.83 0.56 -9.65
CA HIS A 109 -17.23 1.93 -9.89
C HIS A 109 -16.07 2.74 -10.51
N PRO A 110 -16.28 3.44 -11.66
CA PRO A 110 -15.18 4.13 -12.35
C PRO A 110 -14.44 5.16 -11.52
N ILE A 111 -15.17 5.90 -10.66
CA ILE A 111 -14.57 6.91 -9.78
C ILE A 111 -13.70 6.25 -8.70
N VAL A 112 -14.16 5.17 -8.10
CA VAL A 112 -13.39 4.43 -7.10
C VAL A 112 -12.09 3.91 -7.72
N LYS A 113 -12.15 3.32 -8.91
CA LYS A 113 -10.96 2.88 -9.64
C LYS A 113 -9.96 4.01 -9.88
N ALA A 114 -10.46 5.19 -10.27
CA ALA A 114 -9.61 6.35 -10.53
C ALA A 114 -8.97 6.93 -9.26
N MET A 115 -9.67 6.88 -8.13
CA MET A 115 -9.19 7.44 -6.86
C MET A 115 -8.14 6.57 -6.15
N VAL A 116 -8.17 5.26 -6.36
CA VAL A 116 -7.27 4.32 -5.65
C VAL A 116 -6.04 3.98 -6.46
N LEU A 117 -6.04 4.26 -7.73
CA LEU A 117 -4.88 4.08 -8.62
C LEU A 117 -4.02 5.35 -8.67
#